data_99f8242ec02e57f63a246637dbb79a98
#
_entry.id   99f8242ec02e57f63a246637dbb79a98
#
_cell.length_a   1.000
_cell.length_b   1.000
_cell.length_c   1.000
_cell.angle_alpha   90.00
_cell.angle_beta   90.00
_cell.angle_gamma   90.00
#
_symmetry.space_group_name_H-M   'P 1'
#
loop_
_entity.id
_entity.type
_entity.pdbx_description
1 polymer ?
#
loop_
_entity_poly.entity_id
_entity_poly.type
_entity_poly.pdbx_seq_one_letter_code
_entity_poly.pdbx_strand_id
1 'polypeptide(L)'
;MAKFKCTVCGYIHEGNEPPEVCPVCKAPADKFILLEEQAAGGGKYAGTKTEKNLMEAFAGESQARNKYTYFADVARQEGMEQTAAIFLETADQERQHAKMWFQEFHGLGDTAQNLQWAAEGENEEWTQMYKRMAKEAREEGFDDLADKFDKVAAVEASHEKRYLKLLESLKAGKTFEGAAPLGWKCRQCGYIHEGEEAPDRCPCCGFAKAYFERKAENY
;
A
#
# COMPACT_ATOMS: atom_id res chain seq x y z
N MET A 1 24.06 -11.86 0.12
CA MET A 1 24.08 -12.34 1.54
C MET A 1 22.62 -12.56 1.93
N ALA A 2 22.32 -13.62 2.66
CA ALA A 2 20.95 -13.89 3.09
C ALA A 2 20.51 -12.87 4.15
N LYS A 3 19.21 -12.58 4.20
CA LYS A 3 18.61 -11.69 5.20
C LYS A 3 17.78 -12.52 6.17
N PHE A 4 17.99 -12.32 7.46
CA PHE A 4 17.25 -13.00 8.52
C PHE A 4 16.48 -11.97 9.35
N LYS A 5 15.17 -12.16 9.49
CA LYS A 5 14.31 -11.28 10.29
C LYS A 5 14.02 -11.87 11.65
N CYS A 6 14.28 -11.11 12.71
CA CYS A 6 13.86 -11.46 14.05
C CYS A 6 12.34 -11.36 14.17
N THR A 7 11.66 -12.46 14.51
CA THR A 7 10.20 -12.52 14.65
C THR A 7 9.67 -11.77 15.89
N VAL A 8 10.56 -11.41 16.83
CA VAL A 8 10.20 -10.72 18.06
C VAL A 8 10.18 -9.20 17.87
N CYS A 9 11.22 -8.61 17.23
CA CYS A 9 11.37 -7.16 17.13
C CYS A 9 11.48 -6.63 15.70
N GLY A 10 11.48 -7.51 14.69
CA GLY A 10 11.59 -7.11 13.29
C GLY A 10 13.02 -6.77 12.81
N TYR A 11 14.04 -6.82 13.68
CA TYR A 11 15.43 -6.57 13.27
C TYR A 11 15.85 -7.48 12.12
N ILE A 12 16.50 -6.90 11.10
CA ILE A 12 17.01 -7.65 9.95
C ILE A 12 18.54 -7.77 10.08
N HIS A 13 19.04 -9.00 10.06
CA HIS A 13 20.44 -9.35 10.00
C HIS A 13 20.81 -9.77 8.57
N GLU A 14 21.89 -9.22 8.03
CA GLU A 14 22.47 -9.65 6.75
C GLU A 14 23.70 -10.53 7.03
N GLY A 15 23.67 -11.78 6.59
CA GLY A 15 24.73 -12.74 6.82
C GLY A 15 24.48 -14.07 6.10
N ASN A 16 25.38 -15.05 6.30
CA ASN A 16 25.17 -16.40 5.79
C ASN A 16 24.32 -17.25 6.73
N GLU A 17 24.26 -16.85 8.02
CA GLU A 17 23.53 -17.52 9.09
C GLU A 17 22.88 -16.45 9.99
N PRO A 18 21.79 -16.77 10.73
CA PRO A 18 21.22 -15.86 11.70
C PRO A 18 22.20 -15.61 12.85
N PRO A 19 22.19 -14.43 13.48
CA PRO A 19 23.04 -14.17 14.63
C PRO A 19 22.60 -15.04 15.83
N GLU A 20 23.53 -15.46 16.66
CA GLU A 20 23.23 -16.26 17.86
C GLU A 20 22.22 -15.60 18.79
N VAL A 21 22.28 -14.25 18.85
CA VAL A 21 21.40 -13.41 19.67
C VAL A 21 21.08 -12.14 18.94
N CYS A 22 19.81 -11.76 18.93
CA CYS A 22 19.37 -10.50 18.34
C CYS A 22 20.03 -9.31 19.04
N PRO A 23 20.73 -8.41 18.32
CA PRO A 23 21.39 -7.27 18.94
C PRO A 23 20.41 -6.27 19.55
N VAL A 24 19.15 -6.25 19.07
CA VAL A 24 18.11 -5.31 19.52
C VAL A 24 17.33 -5.85 20.72
N CYS A 25 16.69 -7.02 20.60
CA CYS A 25 15.79 -7.54 21.63
C CYS A 25 16.33 -8.73 22.42
N LYS A 26 17.56 -9.17 22.14
CA LYS A 26 18.24 -10.30 22.79
C LYS A 26 17.53 -11.65 22.58
N ALA A 27 16.64 -11.78 21.63
CA ALA A 27 16.03 -13.04 21.26
C ALA A 27 17.07 -14.00 20.66
N PRO A 28 16.98 -15.31 20.93
CA PRO A 28 17.92 -16.30 20.41
C PRO A 28 17.74 -16.54 18.90
N ALA A 29 18.73 -17.22 18.29
CA ALA A 29 18.80 -17.47 16.84
C ALA A 29 17.54 -18.17 16.26
N ASP A 30 16.88 -19.03 17.05
CA ASP A 30 15.64 -19.74 16.65
C ASP A 30 14.45 -18.81 16.43
N LYS A 31 14.56 -17.54 16.80
CA LYS A 31 13.58 -16.48 16.53
C LYS A 31 13.87 -15.71 15.24
N PHE A 32 14.83 -16.16 14.47
CA PHE A 32 15.09 -15.59 13.15
C PHE A 32 14.50 -16.48 12.05
N ILE A 33 13.82 -15.87 11.12
CA ILE A 33 13.38 -16.51 9.88
C ILE A 33 14.22 -15.98 8.73
N LEU A 34 14.60 -16.87 7.81
CA LEU A 34 15.23 -16.48 6.57
C LEU A 34 14.19 -15.65 5.76
N LEU A 35 14.54 -14.42 5.47
CA LEU A 35 13.84 -13.67 4.42
C LEU A 35 14.39 -14.20 3.11
N GLU A 36 13.64 -15.09 2.46
CA GLU A 36 13.89 -15.33 1.04
C GLU A 36 13.77 -13.97 0.36
N GLU A 37 14.81 -13.57 -0.37
CA GLU A 37 14.71 -12.43 -1.26
C GLU A 37 13.58 -12.75 -2.25
N GLN A 38 12.38 -12.30 -1.98
CA GLN A 38 11.37 -12.15 -3.01
C GLN A 38 11.88 -11.00 -3.88
N ALA A 39 12.75 -11.36 -4.81
CA ALA A 39 13.14 -10.48 -5.88
C ALA A 39 11.83 -10.00 -6.53
N ALA A 40 11.63 -8.71 -6.59
CA ALA A 40 10.69 -8.15 -7.53
C ALA A 40 11.02 -8.76 -8.91
N GLY A 41 10.16 -9.70 -9.38
CA GLY A 41 10.33 -10.34 -10.68
C GLY A 41 11.08 -11.69 -10.74
N GLY A 42 11.38 -12.39 -9.62
CA GLY A 42 12.07 -13.69 -9.61
C GLY A 42 11.31 -14.83 -8.95
N GLY A 43 9.98 -14.78 -8.95
CA GLY A 43 9.14 -15.79 -8.32
C GLY A 43 9.15 -17.15 -9.07
N LYS A 44 8.48 -18.12 -8.48
CA LYS A 44 8.26 -19.51 -8.97
C LYS A 44 7.88 -19.59 -10.46
N TYR A 45 7.33 -18.53 -11.04
CA TYR A 45 6.86 -18.47 -12.42
C TYR A 45 7.78 -17.64 -13.34
N ALA A 46 8.91 -17.12 -12.85
CA ALA A 46 9.77 -16.20 -13.59
C ALA A 46 10.14 -16.71 -15.01
N GLY A 47 9.91 -15.86 -16.01
CA GLY A 47 10.20 -16.14 -17.42
C GLY A 47 9.24 -17.11 -18.11
N THR A 48 8.20 -17.61 -17.43
CA THR A 48 7.23 -18.55 -17.98
C THR A 48 6.05 -17.85 -18.66
N LYS A 49 5.29 -18.60 -19.47
CA LYS A 49 3.98 -18.15 -19.97
C LYS A 49 2.98 -17.95 -18.84
N THR A 50 3.10 -18.75 -17.77
CA THR A 50 2.21 -18.66 -16.60
C THR A 50 2.40 -17.34 -15.89
N GLU A 51 3.62 -16.81 -15.76
CA GLU A 51 3.85 -15.48 -15.20
C GLU A 51 3.09 -14.41 -15.99
N LYS A 52 3.20 -14.42 -17.31
CA LYS A 52 2.46 -13.48 -18.18
C LYS A 52 0.95 -13.61 -18.02
N ASN A 53 0.45 -14.84 -17.94
CA ASN A 53 -0.98 -15.10 -17.72
C ASN A 53 -1.45 -14.57 -16.37
N LEU A 54 -0.65 -14.70 -15.30
CA LEU A 54 -0.96 -14.16 -13.97
C LEU A 54 -1.01 -12.63 -13.98
N MET A 55 -0.06 -11.98 -14.66
CA MET A 55 -0.06 -10.52 -14.81
C MET A 55 -1.25 -10.03 -15.64
N GLU A 56 -1.58 -10.74 -16.72
CA GLU A 56 -2.75 -10.43 -17.57
C GLU A 56 -4.06 -10.62 -16.80
N ALA A 57 -4.20 -11.71 -16.05
CA ALA A 57 -5.36 -11.95 -15.19
C ALA A 57 -5.49 -10.86 -14.11
N PHE A 58 -4.42 -10.53 -13.40
CA PHE A 58 -4.41 -9.43 -12.42
C PHE A 58 -4.84 -8.10 -13.04
N ALA A 59 -4.31 -7.77 -14.23
CA ALA A 59 -4.67 -6.54 -14.93
C ALA A 59 -6.14 -6.54 -15.35
N GLY A 60 -6.66 -7.66 -15.87
CA GLY A 60 -8.05 -7.84 -16.27
C GLY A 60 -9.02 -7.62 -15.12
N GLU A 61 -8.82 -8.32 -14.01
CA GLU A 61 -9.66 -8.23 -12.82
C GLU A 61 -9.59 -6.83 -12.15
N SER A 62 -8.41 -6.24 -12.12
CA SER A 62 -8.23 -4.88 -11.60
C SER A 62 -9.01 -3.84 -12.42
N GLN A 63 -9.00 -3.98 -13.75
CA GLN A 63 -9.79 -3.13 -14.64
C GLN A 63 -11.30 -3.40 -14.49
N ALA A 64 -11.73 -4.66 -14.41
CA ALA A 64 -13.12 -5.05 -14.20
C ALA A 64 -13.67 -4.45 -12.91
N ARG A 65 -12.94 -4.59 -11.81
CA ARG A 65 -13.29 -3.97 -10.52
C ARG A 65 -13.58 -2.48 -10.65
N ASN A 66 -12.67 -1.74 -11.29
CA ASN A 66 -12.85 -0.29 -11.44
C ASN A 66 -14.03 0.05 -12.37
N LYS A 67 -14.15 -0.63 -13.52
CA LYS A 67 -15.26 -0.43 -14.47
C LYS A 67 -16.61 -0.68 -13.81
N TYR A 68 -16.78 -1.74 -13.04
CA TYR A 68 -18.06 -2.06 -12.38
C TYR A 68 -18.42 -1.03 -11.31
N THR A 69 -17.44 -0.45 -10.61
CA THR A 69 -17.69 0.68 -9.71
C THR A 69 -18.24 1.87 -10.46
N TYR A 70 -17.68 2.22 -11.63
CA TYR A 70 -18.19 3.33 -12.46
C TYR A 70 -19.58 3.02 -13.05
N PHE A 71 -19.85 1.78 -13.43
CA PHE A 71 -21.17 1.37 -13.93
C PHE A 71 -22.22 1.42 -12.82
N ALA A 72 -21.86 1.11 -11.59
CA ALA A 72 -22.76 1.26 -10.44
C ALA A 72 -23.15 2.71 -10.20
N ASP A 73 -22.23 3.66 -10.39
CA ASP A 73 -22.53 5.09 -10.24
C ASP A 73 -23.55 5.55 -11.30
N VAL A 74 -23.41 5.10 -12.54
CA VAL A 74 -24.38 5.38 -13.63
C VAL A 74 -25.74 4.76 -13.30
N ALA A 75 -25.77 3.48 -12.90
CA ALA A 75 -27.02 2.81 -12.54
C ALA A 75 -27.77 3.52 -11.39
N ARG A 76 -27.07 4.06 -10.41
CA ARG A 76 -27.68 4.89 -9.35
C ARG A 76 -28.28 6.19 -9.90
N GLN A 77 -27.56 6.88 -10.78
CA GLN A 77 -28.06 8.10 -11.41
C GLN A 77 -29.35 7.84 -12.22
N GLU A 78 -29.49 6.64 -12.78
CA GLU A 78 -30.67 6.19 -13.51
C GLU A 78 -31.77 5.61 -12.60
N GLY A 79 -31.55 5.57 -11.27
CA GLY A 79 -32.51 5.02 -10.30
C GLY A 79 -32.54 3.49 -10.23
N MET A 80 -31.52 2.80 -10.79
CA MET A 80 -31.45 1.34 -10.87
C MET A 80 -30.63 0.78 -9.68
N GLU A 81 -31.10 0.96 -8.44
CA GLU A 81 -30.37 0.63 -7.22
C GLU A 81 -29.99 -0.87 -7.12
N GLN A 82 -30.86 -1.77 -7.54
CA GLN A 82 -30.54 -3.21 -7.56
C GLN A 82 -29.39 -3.51 -8.52
N THR A 83 -29.40 -2.93 -9.71
CA THR A 83 -28.33 -3.09 -10.71
C THR A 83 -27.02 -2.52 -10.19
N ALA A 84 -27.06 -1.34 -9.55
CA ALA A 84 -25.87 -0.75 -8.91
C ALA A 84 -25.30 -1.65 -7.80
N ALA A 85 -26.17 -2.23 -6.96
CA ALA A 85 -25.74 -3.16 -5.91
C ALA A 85 -25.05 -4.41 -6.48
N ILE A 86 -25.58 -4.99 -7.57
CA ILE A 86 -24.98 -6.14 -8.25
C ILE A 86 -23.61 -5.79 -8.84
N PHE A 87 -23.47 -4.62 -9.49
CA PHE A 87 -22.16 -4.17 -9.97
C PHE A 87 -21.13 -4.02 -8.85
N LEU A 88 -21.52 -3.46 -7.69
CA LEU A 88 -20.60 -3.31 -6.56
C LEU A 88 -20.23 -4.66 -5.92
N GLU A 89 -21.17 -5.57 -5.79
CA GLU A 89 -20.90 -6.94 -5.32
C GLU A 89 -19.90 -7.62 -6.24
N THR A 90 -20.12 -7.56 -7.56
CA THR A 90 -19.19 -8.14 -8.54
C THR A 90 -17.82 -7.44 -8.48
N ALA A 91 -17.78 -6.11 -8.37
CA ALA A 91 -16.51 -5.38 -8.22
C ALA A 91 -15.69 -5.84 -7.01
N ASP A 92 -16.35 -6.18 -5.89
CA ASP A 92 -15.68 -6.74 -4.70
C ASP A 92 -15.17 -8.18 -4.94
N GLN A 93 -15.87 -8.97 -5.73
CA GLN A 93 -15.41 -10.30 -6.15
C GLN A 93 -14.18 -10.19 -7.05
N GLU A 94 -14.20 -9.31 -8.05
CA GLU A 94 -13.04 -9.09 -8.94
C GLU A 94 -11.82 -8.57 -8.16
N ARG A 95 -12.02 -7.77 -7.12
CA ARG A 95 -10.93 -7.38 -6.22
C ARG A 95 -10.28 -8.59 -5.53
N GLN A 96 -11.06 -9.62 -5.16
CA GLN A 96 -10.51 -10.83 -4.57
C GLN A 96 -9.78 -11.69 -5.61
N HIS A 97 -10.31 -11.81 -6.83
CA HIS A 97 -9.63 -12.48 -7.93
C HIS A 97 -8.28 -11.80 -8.23
N ALA A 98 -8.26 -10.49 -8.41
CA ALA A 98 -7.03 -9.72 -8.62
C ALA A 98 -6.01 -9.97 -7.49
N LYS A 99 -6.44 -9.96 -6.22
CA LYS A 99 -5.57 -10.26 -5.08
C LYS A 99 -4.98 -11.65 -5.12
N MET A 100 -5.76 -12.67 -5.53
CA MET A 100 -5.26 -14.05 -5.66
C MET A 100 -4.12 -14.11 -6.67
N TRP A 101 -4.29 -13.52 -7.85
CA TRP A 101 -3.27 -13.51 -8.89
C TRP A 101 -2.05 -12.70 -8.48
N PHE A 102 -2.25 -11.54 -7.87
CA PHE A 102 -1.16 -10.70 -7.35
C PHE A 102 -0.29 -11.44 -6.33
N GLN A 103 -0.90 -12.21 -5.44
CA GLN A 103 -0.17 -12.99 -4.44
C GLN A 103 0.71 -14.10 -5.06
N GLU A 104 0.34 -14.64 -6.23
CA GLU A 104 1.13 -15.67 -6.90
C GLU A 104 2.41 -15.13 -7.54
N PHE A 105 2.38 -13.95 -8.16
CA PHE A 105 3.55 -13.43 -8.89
C PHE A 105 4.32 -12.34 -8.18
N HIS A 106 3.71 -11.60 -7.26
CA HIS A 106 4.34 -10.51 -6.53
C HIS A 106 4.36 -10.74 -5.02
N GLY A 107 3.26 -11.22 -4.48
CA GLY A 107 3.06 -11.39 -3.05
C GLY A 107 2.64 -10.10 -2.33
N LEU A 108 2.34 -10.29 -1.04
CA LEU A 108 2.05 -9.20 -0.11
C LEU A 108 3.08 -9.27 1.01
N GLY A 109 3.81 -8.18 1.21
CA GLY A 109 4.76 -8.03 2.29
C GLY A 109 4.09 -7.59 3.60
N ASP A 110 4.91 -7.32 4.61
CA ASP A 110 4.46 -6.57 5.78
C ASP A 110 4.19 -5.09 5.41
N THR A 111 3.71 -4.31 6.38
CA THR A 111 3.37 -2.90 6.13
C THR A 111 4.57 -2.08 5.65
N ALA A 112 5.77 -2.32 6.17
CA ALA A 112 6.97 -1.60 5.76
C ALA A 112 7.35 -1.94 4.31
N GLN A 113 7.29 -3.20 3.94
CA GLN A 113 7.57 -3.66 2.59
C GLN A 113 6.54 -3.14 1.59
N ASN A 114 5.24 -3.20 1.94
CA ASN A 114 4.17 -2.69 1.07
C ASN A 114 4.26 -1.16 0.88
N LEU A 115 4.64 -0.39 1.92
CA LEU A 115 4.90 1.04 1.80
C LEU A 115 6.09 1.35 0.89
N GLN A 116 7.14 0.52 0.96
CA GLN A 116 8.30 0.64 0.09
C GLN A 116 7.91 0.40 -1.37
N TRP A 117 7.23 -0.70 -1.67
CA TRP A 117 6.77 -1.02 -3.03
C TRP A 117 5.79 0.02 -3.58
N ALA A 118 4.89 0.53 -2.75
CA ALA A 118 3.99 1.59 -3.16
C ALA A 118 4.77 2.85 -3.54
N ALA A 119 5.75 3.28 -2.72
CA ALA A 119 6.57 4.45 -3.03
C ALA A 119 7.39 4.25 -4.32
N GLU A 120 7.93 3.06 -4.55
CA GLU A 120 8.67 2.73 -5.78
C GLU A 120 7.77 2.75 -7.02
N GLY A 121 6.55 2.23 -6.93
CA GLY A 121 5.55 2.30 -8.00
C GLY A 121 5.18 3.74 -8.35
N GLU A 122 4.81 4.55 -7.35
CA GLU A 122 4.49 5.97 -7.56
C GLU A 122 5.69 6.74 -8.17
N ASN A 123 6.91 6.43 -7.71
CA ASN A 123 8.13 7.03 -8.27
C ASN A 123 8.27 6.71 -9.77
N GLU A 124 8.10 5.47 -10.18
CA GLU A 124 8.14 5.08 -11.59
C GLU A 124 7.05 5.77 -12.41
N GLU A 125 5.84 5.87 -11.85
CA GLU A 125 4.72 6.52 -12.53
C GLU A 125 4.99 7.99 -12.83
N TRP A 126 5.42 8.79 -11.83
CA TRP A 126 5.63 10.22 -12.06
C TRP A 126 6.96 10.55 -12.72
N THR A 127 8.02 9.73 -12.56
CA THR A 127 9.34 10.02 -13.15
C THR A 127 9.47 9.51 -14.59
N GLN A 128 8.79 8.42 -14.95
CA GLN A 128 8.94 7.72 -16.22
C GLN A 128 7.62 7.66 -17.00
N MET A 129 6.61 6.97 -16.46
CA MET A 129 5.40 6.59 -17.18
C MET A 129 4.61 7.80 -17.66
N TYR A 130 4.18 8.68 -16.75
CA TYR A 130 3.37 9.85 -17.12
C TYR A 130 4.13 10.88 -17.91
N LYS A 131 5.43 11.05 -17.68
CA LYS A 131 6.27 11.95 -18.52
C LYS A 131 6.33 11.48 -19.96
N ARG A 132 6.51 10.18 -20.17
CA ARG A 132 6.48 9.59 -21.50
C ARG A 132 5.12 9.76 -22.16
N MET A 133 4.04 9.43 -21.44
CA MET A 133 2.67 9.55 -21.95
C MET A 133 2.30 11.00 -22.29
N ALA A 134 2.68 11.98 -21.46
CA ALA A 134 2.46 13.39 -21.75
C ALA A 134 3.20 13.88 -23.00
N LYS A 135 4.45 13.42 -23.16
CA LYS A 135 5.25 13.72 -24.36
C LYS A 135 4.60 13.14 -25.62
N GLU A 136 4.27 11.85 -25.61
CA GLU A 136 3.63 11.16 -26.74
C GLU A 136 2.30 11.81 -27.12
N ALA A 137 1.46 12.15 -26.11
CA ALA A 137 0.20 12.85 -26.38
C ALA A 137 0.38 14.23 -27.04
N ARG A 138 1.42 15.00 -26.68
CA ARG A 138 1.74 16.28 -27.34
C ARG A 138 2.20 16.06 -28.78
N GLU A 139 3.04 15.05 -29.02
CA GLU A 139 3.51 14.70 -30.35
C GLU A 139 2.35 14.29 -31.28
N GLU A 140 1.28 13.72 -30.72
CA GLU A 140 0.04 13.35 -31.44
C GLU A 140 -1.01 14.47 -31.51
N GLY A 141 -0.76 15.64 -30.89
CA GLY A 141 -1.66 16.80 -30.91
C GLY A 141 -2.77 16.77 -29.84
N PHE A 142 -2.64 15.94 -28.80
CA PHE A 142 -3.59 15.82 -27.68
C PHE A 142 -3.12 16.62 -26.44
N ASP A 143 -2.93 17.94 -26.59
CA ASP A 143 -2.35 18.79 -25.54
C ASP A 143 -3.17 18.78 -24.24
N ASP A 144 -4.51 18.82 -24.32
CA ASP A 144 -5.38 18.74 -23.13
C ASP A 144 -5.19 17.43 -22.34
N LEU A 145 -4.93 16.32 -23.03
CA LEU A 145 -4.66 15.02 -22.40
C LEU A 145 -3.25 14.97 -21.81
N ALA A 146 -2.29 15.54 -22.53
CA ALA A 146 -0.91 15.65 -22.03
C ALA A 146 -0.85 16.46 -20.73
N ASP A 147 -1.59 17.57 -20.65
CA ASP A 147 -1.70 18.38 -19.43
C ASP A 147 -2.37 17.59 -18.26
N LYS A 148 -3.29 16.69 -18.56
CA LYS A 148 -3.86 15.79 -17.53
C LYS A 148 -2.81 14.79 -17.03
N PHE A 149 -2.02 14.20 -17.92
CA PHE A 149 -0.92 13.31 -17.54
C PHE A 149 0.09 14.02 -16.65
N ASP A 150 0.49 15.25 -16.96
CA ASP A 150 1.40 16.04 -16.13
C ASP A 150 0.80 16.34 -14.74
N LYS A 151 -0.49 16.65 -14.67
CA LYS A 151 -1.17 16.89 -13.39
C LYS A 151 -1.27 15.63 -12.55
N VAL A 152 -1.56 14.47 -13.15
CA VAL A 152 -1.58 13.20 -12.45
C VAL A 152 -0.17 12.85 -11.98
N ALA A 153 0.88 13.03 -12.79
CA ALA A 153 2.26 12.84 -12.35
C ALA A 153 2.60 13.65 -11.07
N ALA A 154 2.09 14.88 -10.96
CA ALA A 154 2.29 15.69 -9.74
C ALA A 154 1.53 15.12 -8.52
N VAL A 155 0.40 14.45 -8.73
CA VAL A 155 -0.32 13.72 -7.66
C VAL A 155 0.47 12.52 -7.21
N GLU A 156 1.01 11.70 -8.14
CA GLU A 156 1.79 10.50 -7.80
C GLU A 156 3.10 10.85 -7.07
N ALA A 157 3.74 11.97 -7.42
CA ALA A 157 4.86 12.51 -6.64
C ALA A 157 4.46 12.87 -5.18
N SER A 158 3.22 13.29 -4.96
CA SER A 158 2.67 13.53 -3.61
C SER A 158 2.38 12.22 -2.87
N HIS A 159 1.89 11.19 -3.57
CA HIS A 159 1.66 9.86 -3.01
C HIS A 159 2.99 9.21 -2.58
N GLU A 160 4.02 9.22 -3.43
CA GLU A 160 5.36 8.73 -3.08
C GLU A 160 5.86 9.39 -1.79
N LYS A 161 5.85 10.72 -1.74
CA LYS A 161 6.29 11.47 -0.55
C LYS A 161 5.51 11.05 0.71
N ARG A 162 4.22 10.79 0.58
CA ARG A 162 3.36 10.32 1.67
C ARG A 162 3.77 8.94 2.15
N TYR A 163 3.98 7.98 1.23
CA TYR A 163 4.37 6.62 1.56
C TYR A 163 5.77 6.57 2.18
N LEU A 164 6.73 7.33 1.66
CA LEU A 164 8.07 7.43 2.24
C LEU A 164 8.04 8.01 3.67
N LYS A 165 7.22 9.04 3.92
CA LYS A 165 7.06 9.60 5.26
C LYS A 165 6.44 8.61 6.25
N LEU A 166 5.44 7.83 5.80
CA LEU A 166 4.84 6.78 6.62
C LEU A 166 5.84 5.67 6.92
N LEU A 167 6.63 5.26 5.93
CA LEU A 167 7.67 4.26 6.07
C LEU A 167 8.77 4.70 7.05
N GLU A 168 9.22 5.96 6.94
CA GLU A 168 10.18 6.54 7.87
C GLU A 168 9.65 6.53 9.31
N SER A 169 8.41 6.98 9.51
CA SER A 169 7.75 6.97 10.82
C SER A 169 7.61 5.55 11.40
N LEU A 170 7.26 4.58 10.55
CA LEU A 170 7.15 3.17 10.95
C LEU A 170 8.50 2.59 11.36
N LYS A 171 9.55 2.80 10.53
CA LYS A 171 10.91 2.32 10.81
C LYS A 171 11.50 2.95 12.07
N ALA A 172 11.15 4.19 12.37
CA ALA A 172 11.56 4.88 13.59
C ALA A 172 10.77 4.49 14.85
N GLY A 173 9.75 3.65 14.71
CA GLY A 173 8.84 3.29 15.82
C GLY A 173 7.90 4.43 16.25
N LYS A 174 7.77 5.49 15.43
CA LYS A 174 7.05 6.72 15.76
C LYS A 174 5.67 6.83 15.12
N THR A 175 5.12 5.74 14.64
CA THR A 175 3.79 5.74 13.99
C THR A 175 2.69 6.30 14.91
N PHE A 176 2.79 6.03 16.21
CA PHE A 176 1.82 6.44 17.23
C PHE A 176 2.37 7.48 18.21
N GLU A 177 3.47 8.14 17.84
CA GLU A 177 4.08 9.26 18.56
C GLU A 177 4.03 10.54 17.73
N GLY A 178 4.03 11.69 18.39
CA GLY A 178 4.06 12.99 17.71
C GLY A 178 4.45 14.12 18.65
N ALA A 179 5.04 15.19 18.11
CA ALA A 179 5.30 16.39 18.90
C ALA A 179 3.97 17.02 19.35
N ALA A 180 3.86 17.35 20.64
CA ALA A 180 2.69 18.05 21.21
C ALA A 180 2.58 19.50 20.66
N PRO A 181 1.36 20.08 20.57
CA PRO A 181 0.07 19.50 20.93
C PRO A 181 -0.60 18.85 19.72
N LEU A 182 -0.53 17.55 19.60
CA LEU A 182 -1.25 16.80 18.58
C LEU A 182 -2.41 16.04 19.22
N GLY A 183 -3.60 16.16 18.60
CA GLY A 183 -4.72 15.30 18.92
C GLY A 183 -4.60 13.97 18.18
N TRP A 184 -5.00 12.91 18.84
CA TRP A 184 -5.16 11.57 18.27
C TRP A 184 -6.65 11.26 18.16
N LYS A 185 -7.13 11.04 16.96
CA LYS A 185 -8.53 10.72 16.70
C LYS A 185 -8.71 9.21 16.57
N CYS A 186 -9.61 8.66 17.35
CA CYS A 186 -10.02 7.27 17.16
C CYS A 186 -10.87 7.15 15.88
N ARG A 187 -10.40 6.37 14.91
CA ARG A 187 -11.11 6.14 13.63
C ARG A 187 -12.43 5.39 13.79
N GLN A 188 -12.61 4.69 14.92
CA GLN A 188 -13.83 3.92 15.18
C GLN A 188 -14.97 4.78 15.71
N CYS A 189 -14.71 5.66 16.70
CA CYS A 189 -15.77 6.40 17.39
C CYS A 189 -15.61 7.93 17.36
N GLY A 190 -14.50 8.45 16.80
CA GLY A 190 -14.25 9.88 16.72
C GLY A 190 -13.67 10.52 17.99
N TYR A 191 -13.48 9.77 19.09
CA TYR A 191 -12.89 10.30 20.32
C TYR A 191 -11.53 10.95 20.04
N ILE A 192 -11.31 12.14 20.63
CA ILE A 192 -10.04 12.87 20.53
C ILE A 192 -9.29 12.73 21.84
N HIS A 193 -8.06 12.26 21.75
CA HIS A 193 -7.08 12.23 22.82
C HIS A 193 -6.02 13.31 22.58
N GLU A 194 -5.76 14.15 23.58
CA GLU A 194 -4.68 15.14 23.54
C GLU A 194 -3.45 14.58 24.24
N GLY A 195 -2.32 14.51 23.57
CA GLY A 195 -1.07 13.98 24.11
C GLY A 195 -0.03 13.72 23.04
N GLU A 196 1.20 13.44 23.48
CA GLU A 196 2.34 13.12 22.60
C GLU A 196 2.17 11.75 21.94
N GLU A 197 1.46 10.83 22.62
CA GLU A 197 1.20 9.47 22.13
C GLU A 197 -0.30 9.17 22.08
N ALA A 198 -0.67 8.29 21.13
CA ALA A 198 -1.99 7.69 21.12
C ALA A 198 -2.13 6.72 22.32
N PRO A 199 -3.28 6.69 22.99
CA PRO A 199 -3.50 5.77 24.12
C PRO A 199 -3.57 4.33 23.63
N ASP A 200 -3.17 3.36 24.48
CA ASP A 200 -3.18 1.93 24.14
C ASP A 200 -4.57 1.40 23.83
N ARG A 201 -5.59 1.99 24.44
CA ARG A 201 -7.00 1.74 24.18
C ARG A 201 -7.79 3.03 24.18
N CYS A 202 -8.76 3.11 23.27
CA CYS A 202 -9.69 4.23 23.27
C CYS A 202 -10.54 4.23 24.55
N PRO A 203 -10.50 5.30 25.37
CA PRO A 203 -11.30 5.35 26.61
C PRO A 203 -12.80 5.44 26.34
N CYS A 204 -13.22 5.78 25.13
CA CYS A 204 -14.63 5.84 24.75
C CYS A 204 -15.19 4.49 24.29
N CYS A 205 -14.49 3.79 23.38
CA CYS A 205 -15.03 2.59 22.73
C CYS A 205 -14.18 1.32 22.93
N GLY A 206 -13.05 1.39 23.66
CA GLY A 206 -12.21 0.23 23.97
C GLY A 206 -11.32 -0.28 22.83
N PHE A 207 -11.39 0.26 21.61
CA PHE A 207 -10.56 -0.15 20.49
C PHE A 207 -9.08 0.15 20.74
N ALA A 208 -8.21 -0.70 20.21
CA ALA A 208 -6.76 -0.65 20.41
C ALA A 208 -6.11 0.61 19.80
N LYS A 209 -4.87 0.93 20.22
CA LYS A 209 -4.00 2.01 19.72
C LYS A 209 -3.92 2.07 18.19
N ALA A 210 -3.95 0.92 17.52
CA ALA A 210 -3.94 0.80 16.07
C ALA A 210 -5.09 1.53 15.34
N TYR A 211 -6.16 1.88 16.06
CA TYR A 211 -7.30 2.63 15.52
C TYR A 211 -7.16 4.15 15.67
N PHE A 212 -6.05 4.64 16.21
CA PHE A 212 -5.81 6.07 16.29
C PHE A 212 -5.04 6.59 15.07
N GLU A 213 -5.45 7.75 14.60
CA GLU A 213 -4.76 8.55 13.59
C GLU A 213 -4.45 9.94 14.14
N ARG A 214 -3.47 10.63 13.58
CA ARG A 214 -3.23 12.04 13.92
C ARG A 214 -4.44 12.88 13.52
N LYS A 215 -4.94 13.68 14.44
CA LYS A 215 -6.03 14.62 14.16
C LYS A 215 -5.55 15.61 13.08
N ALA A 216 -6.24 15.66 11.96
CA ALA A 216 -6.06 16.71 10.98
C ALA A 216 -7.09 17.82 11.21
N GLU A 217 -6.65 19.08 11.12
CA GLU A 217 -7.50 20.27 11.07
C GLU A 217 -7.12 21.03 9.79
N ASN A 218 -7.88 20.78 8.74
CA ASN A 218 -7.61 21.31 7.39
C ASN A 218 -8.85 22.00 6.78
N TYR A 219 -9.71 22.54 7.63
CA TYR A 219 -10.94 23.28 7.29
C TYR A 219 -10.88 24.68 7.83
#